data_a297a420d93ae7057e40f61e28da0890
#
_entry.id   a297a420d93ae7057e40f61e28da0890
#
_cell.length_a   1.000
_cell.length_b   1.000
_cell.length_c   1.000
_cell.angle_alpha   90.00
_cell.angle_beta   90.00
_cell.angle_gamma   90.00
#
_symmetry.space_group_name_H-M   'P 1'
#
loop_
_entity.id
_entity.type
_entity.pdbx_description
1 polymer ?
#
loop_
_entity_poly.entity_id
_entity_poly.type
_entity_poly.pdbx_seq_one_letter_code
_entity_poly.pdbx_strand_id
1 'polypeptide(L)'
;ETWKLVHSVNLDSVFLGCKHAIELMRDSGDGSIINISSMSGIVASHNTSAYNSSKAAVRHLSKSIALHCAKTTNLVRCNSIHPVFTRTAMVQTMIDAAPERNIEQKLIQQIPIRKLAEPKDIANAAVFLASDESSFITGTELLIDGGLSAT
;
A
#
# COMPACT_ATOMS: atom_id res chain seq x y z
N GLU A 1 0.66 3.96 23.65
CA GLU A 1 1.93 3.44 23.08
C GLU A 1 1.72 2.82 21.71
N THR A 2 0.81 1.87 21.55
CA THR A 2 0.55 1.18 20.27
C THR A 2 0.21 2.13 19.12
N TRP A 3 -0.59 3.16 19.34
CA TRP A 3 -0.92 4.17 18.33
C TRP A 3 0.34 4.84 17.76
N LYS A 4 1.22 5.34 18.64
CA LYS A 4 2.46 6.01 18.22
C LYS A 4 3.40 5.06 17.47
N LEU A 5 3.54 3.84 17.96
CA LEU A 5 4.39 2.83 17.34
C LEU A 5 3.90 2.49 15.92
N VAL A 6 2.59 2.24 15.75
CA VAL A 6 2.03 1.93 14.43
C VAL A 6 2.23 3.09 13.44
N HIS A 7 2.02 4.34 13.87
CA HIS A 7 2.24 5.49 13.00
C HIS A 7 3.72 5.71 12.69
N SER A 8 4.60 5.55 13.67
CA SER A 8 6.06 5.64 13.43
C SER A 8 6.54 4.60 12.41
N VAL A 9 6.09 3.35 12.56
CA VAL A 9 6.48 2.27 11.63
C VAL A 9 5.81 2.40 10.26
N ASN A 10 4.52 2.72 10.20
CA ASN A 10 3.76 2.66 8.95
C ASN A 10 3.75 3.98 8.17
N LEU A 11 3.91 5.13 8.83
CA LEU A 11 3.78 6.45 8.21
C LEU A 11 5.08 7.24 8.22
N ASP A 12 5.71 7.42 9.41
CA ASP A 12 6.92 8.23 9.51
C ASP A 12 8.06 7.62 8.68
N SER A 13 8.19 6.29 8.68
CA SER A 13 9.18 5.59 7.86
C SER A 13 8.95 5.80 6.36
N VAL A 14 7.69 5.82 5.91
CA VAL A 14 7.35 6.08 4.51
C VAL A 14 7.67 7.52 4.14
N PHE A 15 7.33 8.48 4.99
CA PHE A 15 7.67 9.88 4.77
C PHE A 15 9.19 10.09 4.65
N LEU A 16 9.96 9.54 5.60
CA LEU A 16 11.43 9.65 5.58
C LEU A 16 12.04 8.95 4.37
N GLY A 17 11.55 7.74 4.05
CA GLY A 17 11.99 7.02 2.85
C GLY A 17 11.72 7.80 1.56
N CYS A 18 10.54 8.37 1.41
CA CYS A 18 10.21 9.21 0.26
C CYS A 18 11.07 10.48 0.18
N LYS A 19 11.33 11.14 1.33
CA LYS A 19 12.19 12.31 1.38
C LYS A 19 13.58 12.00 0.80
N HIS A 20 14.23 10.94 1.27
CA HIS A 20 15.55 10.57 0.79
C HIS A 20 15.52 10.02 -0.65
N ALA A 21 14.49 9.28 -1.04
CA ALA A 21 14.34 8.83 -2.42
C ALA A 21 14.24 10.01 -3.40
N ILE A 22 13.46 11.04 -3.06
CA ILE A 22 13.34 12.25 -3.89
C ILE A 22 14.70 12.96 -4.03
N GLU A 23 15.46 13.10 -2.93
CA GLU A 23 16.79 13.70 -2.94
C GLU A 23 17.73 12.97 -3.91
N LEU A 24 17.69 11.63 -3.92
CA LEU A 24 18.54 10.80 -4.76
C LEU A 24 18.09 10.76 -6.23
N MET A 25 16.77 10.84 -6.49
CA MET A 25 16.20 10.70 -7.82
C MET A 25 16.01 12.04 -8.54
N ARG A 26 16.10 13.17 -7.84
CA ARG A 26 15.74 14.51 -8.34
C ARG A 26 16.30 14.83 -9.71
N ASP A 27 17.56 14.52 -9.92
CA ASP A 27 18.32 14.89 -11.11
C ASP A 27 18.53 13.72 -12.08
N SER A 28 18.03 12.52 -11.75
CA SER A 28 18.21 11.33 -12.59
C SER A 28 17.38 11.36 -13.88
N GLY A 29 16.35 12.21 -13.94
CA GLY A 29 15.47 12.34 -15.11
C GLY A 29 14.40 11.27 -15.19
N ASP A 30 14.41 10.26 -14.33
CA ASP A 30 13.42 9.19 -14.26
C ASP A 30 13.42 8.54 -12.86
N GLY A 31 12.26 8.35 -12.29
CA GLY A 31 12.14 7.72 -10.99
C GLY A 31 10.71 7.30 -10.66
N SER A 32 10.57 6.19 -9.93
CA SER A 32 9.27 5.71 -9.47
C SER A 32 9.30 5.36 -7.99
N ILE A 33 8.54 6.10 -7.20
CA ILE A 33 8.29 5.83 -5.78
C ILE A 33 6.98 5.07 -5.68
N ILE A 34 7.02 3.91 -5.02
CA ILE A 34 5.85 3.05 -4.84
C ILE A 34 5.66 2.79 -3.35
N ASN A 35 4.59 3.34 -2.79
CA ASN A 35 4.26 3.18 -1.39
C ASN A 35 3.22 2.07 -1.19
N ILE A 36 3.48 1.17 -0.26
CA ILE A 36 2.53 0.10 0.08
C ILE A 36 1.59 0.60 1.17
N SER A 37 0.37 0.93 0.76
CA SER A 37 -0.74 1.22 1.65
C SER A 37 -1.51 -0.07 2.00
N SER A 38 -2.82 -0.04 2.00
CA SER A 38 -3.70 -1.18 2.23
C SER A 38 -5.13 -0.83 1.81
N MET A 39 -5.96 -1.83 1.57
CA MET A 39 -7.42 -1.64 1.54
C MET A 39 -7.94 -1.03 2.84
N SER A 40 -7.28 -1.28 3.98
CA SER A 40 -7.60 -0.64 5.27
C SER A 40 -7.37 0.88 5.30
N GLY A 41 -6.69 1.45 4.31
CA GLY A 41 -6.60 2.90 4.10
C GLY A 41 -7.78 3.48 3.32
N ILE A 42 -8.71 2.65 2.83
CA ILE A 42 -9.89 3.00 2.05
C ILE A 42 -11.16 2.57 2.78
N VAL A 43 -11.20 1.30 3.20
CA VAL A 43 -12.32 0.69 3.95
C VAL A 43 -11.86 0.40 5.36
N ALA A 44 -12.54 0.97 6.35
CA ALA A 44 -12.16 0.80 7.74
C ALA A 44 -12.67 -0.51 8.34
N SER A 45 -11.94 -1.04 9.31
CA SER A 45 -12.36 -2.11 10.19
C SER A 45 -12.39 -1.66 11.66
N HIS A 46 -13.28 -2.22 12.46
CA HIS A 46 -13.61 -1.71 13.80
C HIS A 46 -12.50 -1.88 14.87
N ASN A 47 -11.54 -2.80 14.68
CA ASN A 47 -10.53 -3.13 15.71
C ASN A 47 -9.10 -2.67 15.35
N THR A 48 -8.90 -1.92 14.27
CA THR A 48 -7.57 -1.58 13.74
C THR A 48 -7.40 -0.10 13.44
N SER A 49 -7.93 0.78 14.31
CA SER A 49 -7.96 2.23 14.09
C SER A 49 -6.57 2.83 13.81
N ALA A 50 -5.54 2.43 14.56
CA ALA A 50 -4.17 2.91 14.33
C ALA A 50 -3.61 2.46 12.97
N TYR A 51 -3.89 1.21 12.57
CA TYR A 51 -3.47 0.69 11.27
C TYR A 51 -4.24 1.37 10.13
N ASN A 52 -5.56 1.43 10.21
CA ASN A 52 -6.41 2.06 9.20
C ASN A 52 -6.00 3.52 8.96
N SER A 53 -5.85 4.31 10.05
CA SER A 53 -5.45 5.71 9.93
C SER A 53 -4.04 5.88 9.38
N SER A 54 -3.08 5.04 9.77
CA SER A 54 -1.72 5.09 9.23
C SER A 54 -1.69 4.78 7.73
N LYS A 55 -2.47 3.78 7.27
CA LYS A 55 -2.54 3.41 5.85
C LYS A 55 -3.34 4.42 5.02
N ALA A 56 -4.37 5.04 5.58
CA ALA A 56 -5.05 6.19 4.96
C ALA A 56 -4.11 7.39 4.80
N ALA A 57 -3.26 7.65 5.79
CA ALA A 57 -2.26 8.69 5.71
C ALA A 57 -1.21 8.41 4.62
N VAL A 58 -0.69 7.18 4.50
CA VAL A 58 0.23 6.78 3.41
C VAL A 58 -0.42 6.97 2.04
N ARG A 59 -1.70 6.59 1.89
CA ARG A 59 -2.50 6.80 0.69
C ARG A 59 -2.47 8.28 0.26
N HIS A 60 -2.81 9.19 1.17
CA HIS A 60 -2.89 10.63 0.85
C HIS A 60 -1.51 11.29 0.74
N LEU A 61 -0.54 10.87 1.56
CA LEU A 61 0.85 11.29 1.47
C LEU A 61 1.44 11.02 0.07
N SER A 62 1.15 9.85 -0.50
CA SER A 62 1.61 9.48 -1.85
C SER A 62 1.13 10.46 -2.92
N LYS A 63 -0.11 10.95 -2.82
CA LYS A 63 -0.64 11.99 -3.72
C LYS A 63 0.09 13.33 -3.54
N SER A 64 0.33 13.73 -2.29
CA SER A 64 1.07 14.96 -2.01
C SER A 64 2.50 14.91 -2.56
N ILE A 65 3.16 13.75 -2.41
CA ILE A 65 4.50 13.51 -2.96
C ILE A 65 4.48 13.54 -4.48
N ALA A 66 3.51 12.91 -5.13
CA ALA A 66 3.36 12.94 -6.58
C ALA A 66 3.29 14.36 -7.13
N LEU A 67 2.47 15.22 -6.50
CA LEU A 67 2.32 16.62 -6.89
C LEU A 67 3.60 17.45 -6.59
N HIS A 68 4.29 17.16 -5.49
CA HIS A 68 5.56 17.76 -5.19
C HIS A 68 6.62 17.40 -6.23
N CYS A 69 6.76 16.11 -6.54
CA CYS A 69 7.71 15.62 -7.54
C CYS A 69 7.45 16.21 -8.92
N ALA A 70 6.20 16.29 -9.35
CA ALA A 70 5.82 16.88 -10.63
C ALA A 70 6.24 18.36 -10.79
N LYS A 71 6.47 19.07 -9.68
CA LYS A 71 6.89 20.48 -9.70
C LYS A 71 8.38 20.68 -9.45
N THR A 72 9.05 19.75 -8.79
CA THR A 72 10.39 19.98 -8.22
C THR A 72 11.44 18.99 -8.70
N THR A 73 11.06 17.98 -9.46
CA THR A 73 11.96 16.94 -9.96
C THR A 73 11.85 16.76 -11.46
N ASN A 74 12.76 15.98 -12.01
CA ASN A 74 12.75 15.57 -13.41
C ASN A 74 12.07 14.21 -13.53
N LEU A 75 10.72 14.20 -13.73
CA LEU A 75 9.94 13.01 -14.03
C LEU A 75 9.89 11.92 -12.93
N VAL A 76 10.08 12.30 -11.65
CA VAL A 76 9.85 11.34 -10.55
C VAL A 76 8.36 11.17 -10.31
N ARG A 77 7.88 9.95 -10.41
CA ARG A 77 6.48 9.55 -10.16
C ARG A 77 6.32 9.01 -8.75
N CYS A 78 5.14 9.14 -8.16
CA CYS A 78 4.81 8.54 -6.87
C CYS A 78 3.40 7.97 -6.89
N ASN A 79 3.26 6.69 -6.58
CA ASN A 79 1.98 5.97 -6.57
C ASN A 79 1.84 5.12 -5.31
N SER A 80 0.62 4.69 -5.00
CA SER A 80 0.36 3.78 -3.89
C SER A 80 -0.33 2.50 -4.34
N ILE A 81 0.07 1.36 -3.76
CA ILE A 81 -0.58 0.07 -3.94
C ILE A 81 -1.41 -0.24 -2.69
N HIS A 82 -2.61 -0.75 -2.89
CA HIS A 82 -3.57 -1.05 -1.84
C HIS A 82 -3.95 -2.54 -1.85
N PRO A 83 -3.13 -3.41 -1.22
CA PRO A 83 -3.44 -4.82 -1.14
C PRO A 83 -4.62 -5.10 -0.21
N VAL A 84 -5.41 -6.12 -0.56
CA VAL A 84 -6.31 -6.82 0.36
C VAL A 84 -5.53 -7.88 1.15
N PHE A 85 -6.22 -8.76 1.84
CA PHE A 85 -5.62 -9.88 2.56
C PHE A 85 -4.73 -10.71 1.62
N THR A 86 -3.42 -10.61 1.87
CA THR A 86 -2.37 -11.27 1.07
C THR A 86 -1.70 -12.33 1.91
N ARG A 87 -1.43 -13.51 1.36
CA ARG A 87 -0.78 -14.65 2.04
C ARG A 87 0.67 -14.32 2.39
N THR A 88 0.84 -13.57 3.46
CA THR A 88 2.13 -13.17 4.03
C THR A 88 2.31 -13.80 5.41
N ALA A 89 3.52 -13.71 5.97
CA ALA A 89 3.78 -14.15 7.34
C ALA A 89 2.83 -13.49 8.36
N MET A 90 2.48 -12.22 8.17
CA MET A 90 1.52 -11.50 9.02
C MET A 90 0.14 -12.16 9.00
N VAL A 91 -0.41 -12.44 7.82
CA VAL A 91 -1.73 -13.09 7.69
C VAL A 91 -1.66 -14.54 8.15
N GLN A 92 -0.57 -15.25 7.88
CA GLN A 92 -0.38 -16.60 8.36
C GLN A 92 -0.36 -16.67 9.89
N THR A 93 0.36 -15.75 10.56
CA THR A 93 0.35 -15.64 12.03
C THR A 93 -1.06 -15.41 12.58
N MET A 94 -1.90 -14.61 11.90
CA MET A 94 -3.29 -14.42 12.32
C MET A 94 -4.13 -15.70 12.19
N ILE A 95 -3.91 -16.48 11.12
CA ILE A 95 -4.59 -17.76 10.89
C ILE A 95 -4.18 -18.78 11.95
N ASP A 96 -2.89 -18.90 12.20
CA ASP A 96 -2.31 -19.88 13.13
C ASP A 96 -2.65 -19.58 14.59
N ALA A 97 -2.87 -18.30 14.94
CA ALA A 97 -3.20 -17.89 16.30
C ALA A 97 -4.58 -18.35 16.78
N ALA A 98 -5.50 -18.70 15.89
CA ALA A 98 -6.84 -19.14 16.25
C ALA A 98 -7.44 -20.10 15.18
N PRO A 99 -6.89 -21.33 15.08
CA PRO A 99 -7.30 -22.29 14.03
C PRO A 99 -8.78 -22.64 14.08
N GLU A 100 -9.36 -22.69 15.28
CA GLU A 100 -10.78 -22.98 15.52
C GLU A 100 -11.73 -21.89 14.98
N ARG A 101 -11.23 -20.70 14.69
CA ARG A 101 -12.04 -19.57 14.22
C ARG A 101 -12.21 -19.53 12.70
N ASN A 102 -11.57 -20.44 11.97
CA ASN A 102 -11.61 -20.49 10.50
C ASN A 102 -11.32 -19.12 9.86
N ILE A 103 -10.26 -18.42 10.36
CA ILE A 103 -9.92 -17.05 9.96
C ILE A 103 -9.70 -16.98 8.46
N GLU A 104 -8.93 -17.89 7.88
CA GLU A 104 -8.65 -17.90 6.45
C GLU A 104 -9.95 -17.89 5.62
N GLN A 105 -10.89 -18.77 5.94
CA GLN A 105 -12.16 -18.84 5.23
C GLN A 105 -12.98 -17.55 5.36
N LYS A 106 -12.96 -16.91 6.53
CA LYS A 106 -13.62 -15.62 6.74
C LYS A 106 -12.99 -14.49 5.94
N LEU A 107 -11.67 -14.47 5.78
CA LEU A 107 -10.96 -13.50 4.95
C LEU A 107 -11.31 -13.73 3.46
N ILE A 108 -11.27 -14.98 3.00
CA ILE A 108 -11.64 -15.36 1.63
C ILE A 108 -13.07 -14.95 1.30
N GLN A 109 -14.01 -15.13 2.22
CA GLN A 109 -15.43 -14.79 2.01
C GLN A 109 -15.67 -13.29 1.80
N GLN A 110 -14.79 -12.42 2.32
CA GLN A 110 -14.88 -10.98 2.12
C GLN A 110 -14.41 -10.54 0.73
N ILE A 111 -13.62 -11.36 0.05
CA ILE A 111 -13.05 -11.04 -1.25
C ILE A 111 -13.96 -11.60 -2.35
N PRO A 112 -14.50 -10.79 -3.27
CA PRO A 112 -15.40 -11.26 -4.33
C PRO A 112 -14.85 -12.40 -5.18
N ILE A 113 -13.58 -12.37 -5.57
CA ILE A 113 -12.94 -13.48 -6.33
C ILE A 113 -12.60 -14.71 -5.48
N ARG A 114 -13.01 -14.76 -4.20
CA ARG A 114 -12.99 -15.93 -3.31
C ARG A 114 -11.62 -16.61 -3.12
N LYS A 115 -10.55 -15.83 -3.07
CA LYS A 115 -9.20 -16.30 -2.71
C LYS A 115 -8.40 -15.18 -2.04
N LEU A 116 -7.38 -15.53 -1.25
CA LEU A 116 -6.38 -14.57 -0.79
C LEU A 116 -5.50 -14.15 -1.97
N ALA A 117 -5.00 -12.91 -1.92
CA ALA A 117 -3.94 -12.50 -2.82
C ALA A 117 -2.62 -13.22 -2.46
N GLU A 118 -1.78 -13.43 -3.43
CA GLU A 118 -0.41 -13.91 -3.22
C GLU A 118 0.59 -12.73 -3.27
N PRO A 119 1.74 -12.81 -2.60
CA PRO A 119 2.77 -11.77 -2.69
C PRO A 119 3.15 -11.40 -4.12
N LYS A 120 3.09 -12.37 -5.03
CA LYS A 120 3.36 -12.17 -6.47
C LYS A 120 2.36 -11.22 -7.13
N ASP A 121 1.10 -11.20 -6.69
CA ASP A 121 0.09 -10.29 -7.25
C ASP A 121 0.47 -8.84 -6.94
N ILE A 122 0.99 -8.58 -5.75
CA ILE A 122 1.46 -7.26 -5.34
C ILE A 122 2.77 -6.90 -6.04
N ALA A 123 3.68 -7.86 -6.17
CA ALA A 123 4.95 -7.66 -6.86
C ALA A 123 4.76 -7.31 -8.34
N ASN A 124 3.83 -7.96 -9.04
CA ASN A 124 3.50 -7.65 -10.43
C ASN A 124 2.99 -6.21 -10.59
N ALA A 125 2.15 -5.74 -9.67
CA ALA A 125 1.68 -4.35 -9.65
C ALA A 125 2.84 -3.36 -9.40
N ALA A 126 3.76 -3.72 -8.51
CA ALA A 126 4.95 -2.91 -8.25
C ALA A 126 5.87 -2.84 -9.49
N VAL A 127 6.09 -3.95 -10.19
CA VAL A 127 6.86 -4.00 -11.44
C VAL A 127 6.22 -3.09 -12.50
N PHE A 128 4.90 -3.16 -12.70
CA PHE A 128 4.19 -2.27 -13.62
C PHE A 128 4.39 -0.80 -13.26
N LEU A 129 4.20 -0.43 -11.99
CA LEU A 129 4.38 0.97 -11.56
C LEU A 129 5.85 1.43 -11.57
N ALA A 130 6.80 0.51 -11.53
CA ALA A 130 8.23 0.82 -11.63
C ALA A 130 8.70 0.97 -13.07
N SER A 131 8.00 0.39 -14.03
CA SER A 131 8.38 0.36 -15.44
C SER A 131 7.92 1.61 -16.23
N ASP A 132 8.43 1.76 -17.45
CA ASP A 132 8.04 2.81 -18.40
C ASP A 132 6.60 2.64 -18.90
N GLU A 133 6.01 1.45 -18.79
CA GLU A 133 4.60 1.20 -19.11
C GLU A 133 3.64 2.08 -18.31
N SER A 134 4.08 2.55 -17.13
CA SER A 134 3.34 3.47 -16.27
C SER A 134 3.88 4.91 -16.27
N SER A 135 4.63 5.30 -17.31
CA SER A 135 5.31 6.60 -17.39
C SER A 135 4.39 7.82 -17.23
N PHE A 136 3.11 7.70 -17.57
CA PHE A 136 2.10 8.75 -17.41
C PHE A 136 1.19 8.57 -16.19
N ILE A 137 1.59 7.70 -15.24
CA ILE A 137 0.81 7.38 -14.03
C ILE A 137 1.54 7.91 -12.79
N THR A 138 0.98 8.94 -12.16
CA THR A 138 1.46 9.48 -10.88
C THR A 138 0.28 9.91 -10.01
N GLY A 139 0.40 9.77 -8.69
CA GLY A 139 -0.66 10.08 -7.71
C GLY A 139 -1.81 9.06 -7.68
N THR A 140 -1.67 7.92 -8.38
CA THR A 140 -2.72 6.91 -8.44
C THR A 140 -2.74 6.01 -7.19
N GLU A 141 -3.91 5.45 -6.96
CA GLU A 141 -4.17 4.38 -5.99
C GLU A 141 -4.43 3.09 -6.78
N LEU A 142 -3.48 2.18 -6.80
CA LEU A 142 -3.65 0.89 -7.49
C LEU A 142 -4.17 -0.15 -6.51
N LEU A 143 -5.42 -0.54 -6.69
CA LEU A 143 -6.10 -1.51 -5.83
C LEU A 143 -5.80 -2.93 -6.29
N ILE A 144 -5.34 -3.78 -5.38
CA ILE A 144 -5.10 -5.21 -5.60
C ILE A 144 -5.96 -5.96 -4.59
N ASP A 145 -7.27 -5.92 -4.80
CA ASP A 145 -8.26 -6.23 -3.78
C ASP A 145 -9.28 -7.32 -4.15
N GLY A 146 -9.15 -7.89 -5.34
CA GLY A 146 -10.07 -8.93 -5.81
C GLY A 146 -11.53 -8.48 -5.89
N GLY A 147 -11.77 -7.17 -6.08
CA GLY A 147 -13.09 -6.57 -6.23
C GLY A 147 -13.73 -6.12 -4.90
N LEU A 148 -13.02 -6.15 -3.77
CA LEU A 148 -13.57 -5.80 -2.47
C LEU A 148 -14.14 -4.37 -2.44
N SER A 149 -13.46 -3.41 -3.07
CA SER A 149 -13.87 -2.01 -3.09
C SER A 149 -14.96 -1.68 -4.11
N ALA A 150 -15.33 -2.63 -4.96
CA ALA A 150 -16.38 -2.47 -5.97
C ALA A 150 -17.77 -2.88 -5.46
N THR A 151 -17.88 -3.33 -4.21
CA THR A 151 -19.14 -3.79 -3.57
C THR A 151 -19.73 -2.74 -2.66
#